data_db1ccadb031b81281ea5aa0519b7f63f
#
_entry.id   db1ccadb031b81281ea5aa0519b7f63f
#
_cell.length_a   1.000
_cell.length_b   1.000
_cell.length_c   1.000
_cell.angle_alpha   90.00
_cell.angle_beta   90.00
_cell.angle_gamma   90.00
#
_symmetry.space_group_name_H-M   'P 1'
#
loop_
_entity.id
_entity.type
_entity.pdbx_description
1 polymer ?
#
loop_
_entity_poly.entity_id
_entity_poly.type
_entity_poly.pdbx_seq_one_letter_code
_entity_poly.pdbx_strand_id
1 'polypeptide(L)'
;MSIVTQVKHDVKDLSLATLGKQRIEWAGREMPVLRQIQERFAKETPLAGIRLVACCHVTTETAHLAIALKAAGADALLIASNPLSTQDDVAASLVVDHGISVYAQKGEDNATYHRHVQIALDHKPNIIIDDGSDVVATLIQERQNQLADLIGTTEETTTGIVRLKAMFSDGVLTFPAMNVNDADTKHFFDNRYGTGQSTLDGIIRATNVLLAGKTIVVAGYGWCGKGTALRARGMGGNVIVTEVDPVRAIEASMDGFRVLPMAVAAQMGDLFITVTGNKHVIRAEHFEAMKDGAIVCNSGHFDIEIDLKALKAMTTEVKQVRNFTEQYRLKNGKSVVVLGEGRLINLAAAEGHPSAVMDMSFANQALACEYLVKNKGKLQPGLHSIPAEVDREIARLKLQAMGIAIDTLTSEQVEYMNSWTSGT
;
A
#
# COMPACT_ATOMS: atom_id res chain seq x y z
N MET A 1 -13.84 20.31 -36.06
CA MET A 1 -12.59 20.18 -35.25
C MET A 1 -13.05 20.05 -33.79
N SER A 2 -13.04 18.84 -33.25
CA SER A 2 -13.24 18.64 -31.82
C SER A 2 -12.05 19.25 -31.08
N ILE A 3 -12.31 20.17 -30.18
CA ILE A 3 -11.31 20.67 -29.24
C ILE A 3 -10.91 19.46 -28.40
N VAL A 4 -9.77 18.83 -28.70
CA VAL A 4 -9.17 17.84 -27.82
C VAL A 4 -8.73 18.65 -26.60
N THR A 5 -9.52 18.60 -25.53
CA THR A 5 -9.15 19.21 -24.27
C THR A 5 -7.88 18.49 -23.81
N GLN A 6 -6.75 19.20 -23.81
CA GLN A 6 -5.47 18.63 -23.39
C GLN A 6 -5.61 18.18 -21.93
N VAL A 7 -5.37 16.90 -21.68
CA VAL A 7 -5.41 16.33 -20.32
C VAL A 7 -4.38 17.04 -19.45
N LYS A 8 -4.81 17.64 -18.35
CA LYS A 8 -3.90 18.32 -17.42
C LYS A 8 -3.07 17.26 -16.67
N HIS A 9 -1.78 17.47 -16.56
CA HIS A 9 -0.86 16.52 -15.92
C HIS A 9 0.43 17.19 -15.47
N ASP A 10 1.14 16.53 -14.57
CA ASP A 10 2.54 16.80 -14.22
C ASP A 10 3.26 15.44 -14.08
N VAL A 11 3.71 14.91 -15.20
CA VAL A 11 4.44 13.65 -15.32
C VAL A 11 5.80 13.91 -15.92
N LYS A 12 6.76 13.05 -15.64
CA LYS A 12 8.17 13.27 -15.98
C LYS A 12 8.44 13.33 -17.47
N ASP A 13 7.89 12.40 -18.25
CA ASP A 13 8.15 12.28 -19.68
C ASP A 13 7.03 11.49 -20.38
N LEU A 14 6.23 12.16 -21.20
CA LEU A 14 5.15 11.53 -21.98
C LEU A 14 5.64 10.55 -23.05
N SER A 15 6.90 10.65 -23.49
CA SER A 15 7.46 9.73 -24.50
C SER A 15 7.57 8.29 -24.00
N LEU A 16 7.50 8.08 -22.67
CA LEU A 16 7.52 6.76 -22.04
C LEU A 16 6.19 6.00 -22.16
N ALA A 17 5.12 6.62 -22.67
CA ALA A 17 3.77 6.04 -22.69
C ALA A 17 3.71 4.66 -23.36
N THR A 18 4.41 4.43 -24.46
CA THR A 18 4.43 3.12 -25.15
C THR A 18 4.93 2.00 -24.25
N LEU A 19 5.99 2.25 -23.45
CA LEU A 19 6.50 1.28 -22.49
C LEU A 19 5.49 1.06 -21.36
N GLY A 20 4.92 2.13 -20.81
CA GLY A 20 3.90 2.07 -19.78
C GLY A 20 2.68 1.24 -20.21
N LYS A 21 2.21 1.47 -21.45
CA LYS A 21 1.10 0.70 -22.02
C LYS A 21 1.38 -0.82 -22.02
N GLN A 22 2.56 -1.22 -22.49
CA GLN A 22 2.95 -2.64 -22.51
C GLN A 22 2.95 -3.26 -21.11
N ARG A 23 3.44 -2.53 -20.12
CA ARG A 23 3.49 -2.97 -18.73
C ARG A 23 2.10 -3.04 -18.10
N ILE A 24 1.23 -2.06 -18.36
CA ILE A 24 -0.16 -2.07 -17.91
C ILE A 24 -0.90 -3.27 -18.52
N GLU A 25 -0.76 -3.51 -19.82
CA GLU A 25 -1.36 -4.68 -20.50
C GLU A 25 -0.86 -6.00 -19.90
N TRP A 26 0.42 -6.09 -19.55
CA TRP A 26 0.98 -7.26 -18.88
C TRP A 26 0.33 -7.50 -17.50
N ALA A 27 0.28 -6.47 -16.65
CA ALA A 27 -0.32 -6.54 -15.31
C ALA A 27 -1.80 -6.95 -15.37
N GLY A 28 -2.55 -6.44 -16.35
CA GLY A 28 -3.96 -6.75 -16.55
C GLY A 28 -4.29 -8.21 -16.79
N ARG A 29 -3.31 -9.05 -17.17
CA ARG A 29 -3.49 -10.50 -17.32
C ARG A 29 -3.80 -11.18 -15.99
N GLU A 30 -3.28 -10.65 -14.89
CA GLU A 30 -3.43 -11.17 -13.54
C GLU A 30 -4.50 -10.42 -12.72
N MET A 31 -5.26 -9.51 -13.37
CA MET A 31 -6.31 -8.69 -12.72
C MET A 31 -7.72 -8.97 -13.27
N PRO A 32 -8.18 -10.24 -13.30
CA PRO A 32 -9.45 -10.62 -13.90
C PRO A 32 -10.67 -10.12 -13.13
N VAL A 33 -10.59 -9.95 -11.80
CA VAL A 33 -11.71 -9.48 -10.98
C VAL A 33 -11.99 -8.01 -11.27
N LEU A 34 -10.96 -7.18 -11.21
CA LEU A 34 -11.08 -5.74 -11.49
C LEU A 34 -11.54 -5.50 -12.94
N ARG A 35 -11.08 -6.33 -13.89
CA ARG A 35 -11.54 -6.25 -15.28
C ARG A 35 -13.03 -6.55 -15.41
N GLN A 36 -13.57 -7.57 -14.75
CA GLN A 36 -15.00 -7.86 -14.73
C GLN A 36 -15.82 -6.70 -14.13
N ILE A 37 -15.31 -6.09 -13.06
CA ILE A 37 -15.92 -4.90 -12.45
C ILE A 37 -15.89 -3.73 -13.44
N GLN A 38 -14.76 -3.50 -14.12
CA GLN A 38 -14.62 -2.46 -15.16
C GLN A 38 -15.62 -2.65 -16.30
N GLU A 39 -15.81 -3.88 -16.78
CA GLU A 39 -16.77 -4.21 -17.84
C GLU A 39 -18.22 -3.92 -17.41
N ARG A 40 -18.58 -4.20 -16.15
CA ARG A 40 -19.86 -3.82 -15.55
C ARG A 40 -19.99 -2.30 -15.43
N PHE A 41 -18.97 -1.65 -14.89
CA PHE A 41 -18.93 -0.20 -14.70
C PHE A 41 -19.06 0.59 -16.01
N ALA A 42 -18.47 0.09 -17.09
CA ALA A 42 -18.60 0.71 -18.41
C ALA A 42 -20.06 0.72 -18.93
N LYS A 43 -20.88 -0.23 -18.49
CA LYS A 43 -22.29 -0.32 -18.87
C LYS A 43 -23.20 0.49 -17.94
N GLU A 44 -22.91 0.47 -16.63
CA GLU A 44 -23.77 1.02 -15.59
C GLU A 44 -23.41 2.46 -15.21
N THR A 45 -22.18 2.88 -15.46
CA THR A 45 -21.59 4.18 -15.10
C THR A 45 -21.95 4.66 -13.68
N PRO A 46 -21.69 3.83 -12.63
CA PRO A 46 -22.19 4.10 -11.28
C PRO A 46 -21.55 5.34 -10.62
N LEU A 47 -20.47 5.86 -11.18
CA LEU A 47 -19.78 7.07 -10.70
C LEU A 47 -19.96 8.27 -11.65
N ALA A 48 -20.99 8.25 -12.51
CA ALA A 48 -21.26 9.36 -13.42
C ALA A 48 -21.44 10.68 -12.65
N GLY A 49 -20.69 11.72 -13.05
CA GLY A 49 -20.72 13.04 -12.42
C GLY A 49 -19.95 13.15 -11.10
N ILE A 50 -19.24 12.11 -10.69
CA ILE A 50 -18.38 12.12 -9.50
C ILE A 50 -16.98 12.61 -9.86
N ARG A 51 -16.51 13.67 -9.19
CA ARG A 51 -15.10 14.07 -9.19
C ARG A 51 -14.37 13.21 -8.16
N LEU A 52 -13.38 12.46 -8.60
CA LEU A 52 -12.65 11.50 -7.78
C LEU A 52 -11.16 11.79 -7.81
N VAL A 53 -10.54 11.83 -6.64
CA VAL A 53 -9.10 11.84 -6.48
C VAL A 53 -8.66 10.49 -5.97
N ALA A 54 -7.64 9.91 -6.60
CA ALA A 54 -6.93 8.75 -6.10
C ALA A 54 -5.48 9.14 -5.75
N CYS A 55 -5.15 9.10 -4.46
CA CYS A 55 -3.80 9.25 -3.95
C CYS A 55 -3.27 7.85 -3.66
N CYS A 56 -2.53 7.28 -4.61
CA CYS A 56 -2.03 5.91 -4.56
C CYS A 56 -0.63 5.84 -5.17
N HIS A 57 0.11 4.77 -4.87
CA HIS A 57 1.34 4.48 -5.61
C HIS A 57 1.03 4.32 -7.10
N VAL A 58 1.73 5.05 -7.98
CA VAL A 58 1.45 5.02 -9.43
C VAL A 58 2.17 3.84 -10.06
N THR A 59 1.53 2.68 -10.01
CA THR A 59 2.01 1.41 -10.55
C THR A 59 1.11 0.91 -11.68
N THR A 60 1.52 -0.16 -12.35
CA THR A 60 0.71 -0.82 -13.39
C THR A 60 -0.65 -1.27 -12.87
N GLU A 61 -0.75 -1.68 -11.62
CA GLU A 61 -1.98 -2.11 -10.96
C GLU A 61 -2.90 -0.93 -10.67
N THR A 62 -2.35 0.18 -10.17
CA THR A 62 -3.09 1.42 -9.94
C THR A 62 -3.65 2.00 -11.25
N ALA A 63 -2.94 1.77 -12.37
CA ALA A 63 -3.46 2.15 -13.67
C ALA A 63 -4.79 1.43 -13.98
N HIS A 64 -4.90 0.14 -13.68
CA HIS A 64 -6.15 -0.61 -13.86
C HIS A 64 -7.29 -0.09 -12.97
N LEU A 65 -6.99 0.31 -11.72
CA LEU A 65 -7.98 0.98 -10.87
C LEU A 65 -8.45 2.29 -11.50
N ALA A 66 -7.53 3.16 -11.91
CA ALA A 66 -7.86 4.45 -12.52
C ALA A 66 -8.68 4.30 -13.81
N ILE A 67 -8.35 3.31 -14.64
CA ILE A 67 -9.10 2.96 -15.86
C ILE A 67 -10.52 2.46 -15.51
N ALA A 68 -10.66 1.62 -14.49
CA ALA A 68 -11.97 1.12 -14.03
C ALA A 68 -12.85 2.26 -13.47
N LEU A 69 -12.28 3.18 -12.69
CA LEU A 69 -12.99 4.35 -12.17
C LEU A 69 -13.44 5.29 -13.28
N LYS A 70 -12.60 5.52 -14.29
CA LYS A 70 -12.97 6.27 -15.48
C LYS A 70 -14.08 5.57 -16.27
N ALA A 71 -14.01 4.26 -16.45
CA ALA A 71 -15.08 3.48 -17.09
C ALA A 71 -16.40 3.57 -16.31
N ALA A 72 -16.35 3.70 -14.98
CA ALA A 72 -17.50 3.97 -14.14
C ALA A 72 -18.14 5.37 -14.32
N GLY A 73 -17.54 6.22 -15.14
CA GLY A 73 -18.02 7.59 -15.40
C GLY A 73 -17.45 8.66 -14.47
N ALA A 74 -16.47 8.33 -13.62
CA ALA A 74 -15.83 9.31 -12.75
C ALA A 74 -14.91 10.26 -13.53
N ASP A 75 -14.89 11.53 -13.12
CA ASP A 75 -13.83 12.47 -13.46
C ASP A 75 -12.65 12.25 -12.49
N ALA A 76 -11.78 11.32 -12.88
CA ALA A 76 -10.72 10.79 -12.04
C ALA A 76 -9.39 11.54 -12.25
N LEU A 77 -8.76 11.92 -11.12
CA LEU A 77 -7.43 12.50 -11.04
C LEU A 77 -6.57 11.63 -10.12
N LEU A 78 -5.36 11.28 -10.58
CA LEU A 78 -4.41 10.45 -9.84
C LEU A 78 -3.20 11.26 -9.39
N ILE A 79 -2.82 11.12 -8.11
CA ILE A 79 -1.55 11.61 -7.56
C ILE A 79 -0.81 10.47 -6.87
N ALA A 80 0.50 10.61 -6.71
CA ALA A 80 1.28 9.63 -5.94
C ALA A 80 1.04 9.77 -4.43
N SER A 81 1.04 8.65 -3.71
CA SER A 81 1.01 8.61 -2.23
C SER A 81 2.42 8.59 -1.59
N ASN A 82 3.48 8.55 -2.41
CA ASN A 82 4.86 8.56 -1.95
C ASN A 82 5.79 9.08 -3.07
N PRO A 83 6.77 9.96 -2.77
CA PRO A 83 7.67 10.52 -3.78
C PRO A 83 8.51 9.51 -4.58
N LEU A 84 8.77 8.32 -4.06
CA LEU A 84 9.59 7.29 -4.75
C LEU A 84 8.77 6.19 -5.42
N SER A 85 7.43 6.23 -5.34
CA SER A 85 6.58 5.11 -5.75
C SER A 85 5.91 5.26 -7.11
N THR A 86 6.29 6.27 -7.90
CA THR A 86 5.77 6.47 -9.26
C THR A 86 6.57 5.65 -10.28
N GLN A 87 5.87 4.94 -11.16
CA GLN A 87 6.41 4.40 -12.40
C GLN A 87 6.11 5.41 -13.51
N ASP A 88 7.15 6.15 -13.95
CA ASP A 88 6.99 7.30 -14.85
C ASP A 88 6.40 6.92 -16.22
N ASP A 89 6.68 5.73 -16.70
CA ASP A 89 6.13 5.15 -17.92
C ASP A 89 4.62 4.85 -17.80
N VAL A 90 4.20 4.34 -16.65
CA VAL A 90 2.77 4.12 -16.34
C VAL A 90 2.02 5.44 -16.25
N ALA A 91 2.58 6.43 -15.54
CA ALA A 91 2.02 7.77 -15.45
C ALA A 91 1.83 8.40 -16.84
N ALA A 92 2.84 8.27 -17.72
CA ALA A 92 2.77 8.74 -19.10
C ALA A 92 1.66 8.06 -19.90
N SER A 93 1.52 6.73 -19.82
CA SER A 93 0.49 5.98 -20.54
C SER A 93 -0.92 6.32 -20.07
N LEU A 94 -1.12 6.52 -18.76
CA LEU A 94 -2.42 6.97 -18.22
C LEU A 94 -2.87 8.30 -18.84
N VAL A 95 -1.94 9.24 -19.04
CA VAL A 95 -2.23 10.52 -19.69
C VAL A 95 -2.48 10.35 -21.18
N VAL A 96 -1.57 9.70 -21.89
CA VAL A 96 -1.57 9.64 -23.38
C VAL A 96 -2.61 8.66 -23.91
N ASP A 97 -2.64 7.43 -23.39
CA ASP A 97 -3.48 6.35 -23.92
C ASP A 97 -4.87 6.33 -23.31
N HIS A 98 -4.98 6.73 -22.01
CA HIS A 98 -6.22 6.61 -21.26
C HIS A 98 -6.88 7.96 -20.97
N GLY A 99 -6.20 9.10 -21.21
CA GLY A 99 -6.75 10.44 -20.98
C GLY A 99 -7.14 10.68 -19.53
N ILE A 100 -6.34 10.20 -18.58
CA ILE A 100 -6.52 10.37 -17.13
C ILE A 100 -5.53 11.42 -16.65
N SER A 101 -5.98 12.38 -15.85
CA SER A 101 -5.11 13.39 -15.24
C SER A 101 -4.21 12.75 -14.19
N VAL A 102 -2.88 12.90 -14.34
CA VAL A 102 -1.88 12.34 -13.43
C VAL A 102 -0.90 13.43 -13.00
N TYR A 103 -0.67 13.53 -11.70
CA TYR A 103 0.32 14.43 -11.11
C TYR A 103 1.24 13.60 -10.19
N ALA A 104 2.31 13.05 -10.78
CA ALA A 104 3.23 12.15 -10.10
C ALA A 104 4.52 11.99 -10.92
N GLN A 105 5.66 12.04 -10.23
CA GLN A 105 6.99 11.84 -10.82
C GLN A 105 7.86 11.02 -9.86
N LYS A 106 8.58 10.02 -10.35
CA LYS A 106 9.52 9.27 -9.51
C LYS A 106 10.68 10.15 -9.07
N GLY A 107 10.86 10.27 -7.76
CA GLY A 107 11.91 11.08 -7.15
C GLY A 107 11.52 12.55 -7.01
N GLU A 108 10.24 12.88 -7.04
CA GLU A 108 9.78 14.24 -6.73
C GLU A 108 10.16 14.63 -5.29
N ASP A 109 10.41 15.90 -5.06
CA ASP A 109 10.69 16.41 -3.73
C ASP A 109 9.39 16.63 -2.93
N ASN A 110 9.54 16.83 -1.63
CA ASN A 110 8.39 17.04 -0.75
C ASN A 110 7.55 18.28 -1.14
N ALA A 111 8.16 19.32 -1.68
CA ALA A 111 7.44 20.52 -2.12
C ALA A 111 6.56 20.22 -3.33
N THR A 112 7.06 19.46 -4.29
CA THR A 112 6.31 18.97 -5.45
C THR A 112 5.19 18.03 -5.03
N TYR A 113 5.46 17.08 -4.14
CA TYR A 113 4.44 16.18 -3.59
C TYR A 113 3.29 16.97 -2.94
N HIS A 114 3.59 17.91 -2.05
CA HIS A 114 2.55 18.74 -1.43
C HIS A 114 1.80 19.62 -2.45
N ARG A 115 2.47 20.11 -3.49
CA ARG A 115 1.81 20.83 -4.59
C ARG A 115 0.81 19.92 -5.32
N HIS A 116 1.15 18.65 -5.56
CA HIS A 116 0.25 17.68 -6.18
C HIS A 116 -0.97 17.39 -5.29
N VAL A 117 -0.81 17.29 -3.97
CA VAL A 117 -1.93 17.20 -3.02
C VAL A 117 -2.85 18.43 -3.12
N GLN A 118 -2.29 19.66 -3.22
CA GLN A 118 -3.10 20.86 -3.39
C GLN A 118 -3.85 20.86 -4.73
N ILE A 119 -3.22 20.44 -5.82
CA ILE A 119 -3.89 20.30 -7.13
C ILE A 119 -5.02 19.28 -7.07
N ALA A 120 -4.83 18.17 -6.37
CA ALA A 120 -5.86 17.17 -6.14
C ALA A 120 -7.06 17.76 -5.38
N LEU A 121 -6.83 18.60 -4.37
CA LEU A 121 -7.90 19.29 -3.64
C LEU A 121 -8.55 20.42 -4.47
N ASP A 122 -7.81 21.07 -5.39
CA ASP A 122 -8.39 22.05 -6.34
C ASP A 122 -9.36 21.39 -7.34
N HIS A 123 -9.27 20.07 -7.55
CA HIS A 123 -10.27 19.30 -8.29
C HIS A 123 -11.63 19.20 -7.56
N LYS A 124 -11.68 19.57 -6.27
CA LYS A 124 -12.87 19.53 -5.39
C LYS A 124 -13.53 18.16 -5.39
N PRO A 125 -12.83 17.11 -4.93
CA PRO A 125 -13.31 15.74 -5.03
C PRO A 125 -14.60 15.51 -4.23
N ASN A 126 -15.49 14.69 -4.78
CA ASN A 126 -16.64 14.13 -4.06
C ASN A 126 -16.26 12.81 -3.36
N ILE A 127 -15.27 12.09 -3.90
CA ILE A 127 -14.70 10.87 -3.31
C ILE A 127 -13.19 10.99 -3.36
N ILE A 128 -12.54 10.56 -2.28
CA ILE A 128 -11.08 10.43 -2.19
C ILE A 128 -10.75 8.98 -1.89
N ILE A 129 -9.96 8.36 -2.76
CA ILE A 129 -9.21 7.15 -2.46
C ILE A 129 -7.86 7.61 -1.92
N ASP A 130 -7.51 7.23 -0.70
CA ASP A 130 -6.25 7.64 -0.07
C ASP A 130 -5.44 6.40 0.36
N ASP A 131 -4.13 6.56 0.39
CA ASP A 131 -3.18 5.55 0.82
C ASP A 131 -2.19 6.21 1.78
N GLY A 132 -2.57 6.24 3.06
CA GLY A 132 -1.88 6.92 4.14
C GLY A 132 -2.60 8.15 4.67
N SER A 133 -3.75 8.53 4.11
CA SER A 133 -4.61 9.65 4.55
C SER A 133 -3.94 11.03 4.47
N ASP A 134 -3.04 11.27 3.51
CA ASP A 134 -2.40 12.58 3.36
C ASP A 134 -3.33 13.62 2.72
N VAL A 135 -4.10 13.24 1.69
CA VAL A 135 -5.10 14.11 1.07
C VAL A 135 -6.22 14.42 2.06
N VAL A 136 -6.69 13.41 2.80
CA VAL A 136 -7.73 13.57 3.83
C VAL A 136 -7.25 14.50 4.94
N ALA A 137 -6.03 14.34 5.44
CA ALA A 137 -5.46 15.20 6.47
C ALA A 137 -5.36 16.64 6.00
N THR A 138 -4.87 16.87 4.79
CA THR A 138 -4.75 18.20 4.19
C THR A 138 -6.12 18.84 3.96
N LEU A 139 -7.11 18.05 3.49
CA LEU A 139 -8.49 18.52 3.32
C LEU A 139 -9.08 19.03 4.64
N ILE A 140 -8.92 18.26 5.74
CA ILE A 140 -9.42 18.64 7.07
C ILE A 140 -8.70 19.88 7.62
N GLN A 141 -7.39 19.99 7.39
CA GLN A 141 -6.60 21.09 7.95
C GLN A 141 -6.75 22.39 7.15
N GLU A 142 -6.81 22.33 5.83
CA GLU A 142 -6.63 23.48 4.96
C GLU A 142 -7.83 23.81 4.06
N ARG A 143 -8.76 22.86 3.86
CA ARG A 143 -9.85 22.99 2.87
C ARG A 143 -11.22 22.59 3.43
N GLN A 144 -11.51 22.90 4.68
CA GLN A 144 -12.75 22.52 5.37
C GLN A 144 -14.03 22.91 4.63
N ASN A 145 -13.99 23.98 3.85
CA ASN A 145 -15.11 24.41 3.01
C ASN A 145 -15.52 23.41 1.92
N GLN A 146 -14.67 22.45 1.60
CA GLN A 146 -14.96 21.40 0.62
C GLN A 146 -15.64 20.17 1.24
N LEU A 147 -15.64 20.04 2.57
CA LEU A 147 -16.24 18.89 3.29
C LEU A 147 -17.73 18.71 3.00
N ALA A 148 -18.45 19.79 2.70
CA ALA A 148 -19.87 19.75 2.39
C ALA A 148 -20.19 18.99 1.08
N ASP A 149 -19.27 18.96 0.12
CA ASP A 149 -19.41 18.29 -1.17
C ASP A 149 -18.85 16.86 -1.16
N LEU A 150 -18.12 16.47 -0.08
CA LEU A 150 -17.52 15.15 0.06
C LEU A 150 -18.59 14.10 0.40
N ILE A 151 -18.69 13.05 -0.40
CA ILE A 151 -19.54 11.89 -0.14
C ILE A 151 -18.87 10.95 0.85
N GLY A 152 -17.55 10.79 0.74
CA GLY A 152 -16.75 9.95 1.63
C GLY A 152 -15.38 9.66 1.05
N THR A 153 -14.62 8.88 1.81
CA THR A 153 -13.26 8.46 1.45
C THR A 153 -13.11 6.94 1.55
N THR A 154 -12.08 6.41 0.90
CA THR A 154 -11.65 5.02 1.07
C THR A 154 -10.17 5.00 1.42
N GLU A 155 -9.74 4.09 2.29
CA GLU A 155 -8.35 4.02 2.76
C GLU A 155 -7.74 2.65 2.49
N GLU A 156 -6.58 2.66 1.82
CA GLU A 156 -5.87 1.47 1.36
C GLU A 156 -4.99 0.83 2.43
N THR A 157 -4.43 1.64 3.35
CA THR A 157 -3.32 1.17 4.19
C THR A 157 -3.57 1.27 5.68
N THR A 158 -2.96 0.37 6.45
CA THR A 158 -3.03 0.33 7.92
C THR A 158 -2.66 1.66 8.56
N THR A 159 -1.63 2.35 8.05
CA THR A 159 -1.18 3.64 8.60
C THR A 159 -2.25 4.72 8.44
N GLY A 160 -2.93 4.76 7.30
CA GLY A 160 -4.04 5.68 7.07
C GLY A 160 -5.24 5.35 7.97
N ILE A 161 -5.56 4.07 8.18
CA ILE A 161 -6.62 3.68 9.12
C ILE A 161 -6.31 4.12 10.55
N VAL A 162 -5.05 4.04 11.00
CA VAL A 162 -4.65 4.56 12.32
C VAL A 162 -4.90 6.07 12.41
N ARG A 163 -4.55 6.83 11.37
CA ARG A 163 -4.78 8.28 11.30
C ARG A 163 -6.27 8.62 11.29
N LEU A 164 -7.08 7.91 10.48
CA LEU A 164 -8.53 8.11 10.43
C LEU A 164 -9.21 7.80 11.77
N LYS A 165 -8.75 6.78 12.50
CA LYS A 165 -9.21 6.48 13.88
C LYS A 165 -8.91 7.63 14.83
N ALA A 166 -7.71 8.20 14.75
CA ALA A 166 -7.33 9.38 15.55
C ALA A 166 -8.19 10.59 15.17
N MET A 167 -8.38 10.89 13.87
CA MET A 167 -9.25 11.96 13.39
C MET A 167 -10.69 11.81 13.86
N PHE A 168 -11.19 10.57 13.92
CA PHE A 168 -12.53 10.29 14.43
C PHE A 168 -12.63 10.53 15.95
N SER A 169 -11.62 10.08 16.70
CA SER A 169 -11.53 10.31 18.15
C SER A 169 -11.48 11.80 18.49
N ASP A 170 -10.77 12.58 17.67
CA ASP A 170 -10.65 14.04 17.83
C ASP A 170 -11.89 14.80 17.31
N GLY A 171 -12.88 14.09 16.76
CA GLY A 171 -14.12 14.67 16.27
C GLY A 171 -14.00 15.46 14.96
N VAL A 172 -12.88 15.32 14.23
CA VAL A 172 -12.64 16.05 12.97
C VAL A 172 -13.00 15.24 11.74
N LEU A 173 -13.20 13.92 11.84
CA LEU A 173 -13.70 13.07 10.76
C LEU A 173 -15.23 13.17 10.68
N THR A 174 -15.73 14.14 9.92
CA THR A 174 -17.16 14.49 9.83
C THR A 174 -17.86 13.87 8.63
N PHE A 175 -17.28 12.89 7.98
CA PHE A 175 -17.77 12.19 6.79
C PHE A 175 -17.49 10.68 6.89
N PRO A 176 -18.15 9.85 6.05
CA PRO A 176 -17.89 8.41 6.01
C PRO A 176 -16.50 8.10 5.42
N ALA A 177 -15.75 7.20 6.03
CA ALA A 177 -14.51 6.66 5.52
C ALA A 177 -14.60 5.13 5.45
N MET A 178 -14.44 4.53 4.26
CA MET A 178 -14.45 3.09 4.08
C MET A 178 -13.07 2.51 4.36
N ASN A 179 -12.99 1.59 5.28
CA ASN A 179 -11.78 0.87 5.62
C ASN A 179 -11.58 -0.32 4.67
N VAL A 180 -10.92 -0.07 3.55
CA VAL A 180 -10.59 -1.11 2.56
C VAL A 180 -9.45 -1.98 3.07
N ASN A 181 -8.49 -1.42 3.82
CA ASN A 181 -7.35 -2.17 4.34
C ASN A 181 -7.75 -3.42 5.12
N ASP A 182 -8.86 -3.37 5.89
CA ASP A 182 -9.26 -4.45 6.77
C ASP A 182 -10.29 -5.42 6.14
N ALA A 183 -10.61 -5.28 4.85
CA ALA A 183 -11.35 -6.30 4.11
C ALA A 183 -10.54 -7.60 4.03
N ASP A 184 -11.18 -8.77 4.19
CA ASP A 184 -10.49 -10.06 4.22
C ASP A 184 -9.78 -10.34 2.89
N THR A 185 -10.42 -10.03 1.75
CA THR A 185 -9.80 -10.17 0.42
C THR A 185 -8.68 -9.17 0.17
N LYS A 186 -8.52 -8.15 1.03
CA LYS A 186 -7.39 -7.21 0.97
C LYS A 186 -6.26 -7.66 1.88
N HIS A 187 -6.42 -7.60 3.19
CA HIS A 187 -5.27 -7.72 4.10
C HIS A 187 -4.68 -9.13 4.19
N PHE A 188 -5.46 -10.19 4.01
CA PHE A 188 -4.93 -11.56 3.98
C PHE A 188 -4.02 -11.81 2.77
N PHE A 189 -4.19 -11.06 1.70
CA PHE A 189 -3.49 -11.31 0.44
C PHE A 189 -2.46 -10.20 0.14
N ASP A 190 -2.89 -8.97 0.02
CA ASP A 190 -2.06 -7.79 -0.25
C ASP A 190 -1.01 -7.60 0.85
N ASN A 191 -1.44 -7.30 2.07
CA ASN A 191 -0.52 -7.02 3.17
C ASN A 191 0.40 -8.21 3.48
N ARG A 192 -0.11 -9.44 3.36
CA ARG A 192 0.67 -10.65 3.68
C ARG A 192 1.53 -11.11 2.51
N TYR A 193 0.92 -11.48 1.40
CA TYR A 193 1.64 -12.07 0.26
C TYR A 193 2.28 -11.01 -0.62
N GLY A 194 1.58 -9.89 -0.84
CA GLY A 194 2.09 -8.76 -1.62
C GLY A 194 3.33 -8.15 -0.99
N THR A 195 3.21 -7.68 0.26
CA THR A 195 4.35 -7.09 0.99
C THR A 195 5.48 -8.10 1.17
N GLY A 196 5.16 -9.36 1.52
CA GLY A 196 6.18 -10.38 1.74
C GLY A 196 7.04 -10.64 0.51
N GLN A 197 6.44 -10.72 -0.67
CA GLN A 197 7.18 -10.93 -1.92
C GLN A 197 7.92 -9.68 -2.37
N SER A 198 7.22 -8.56 -2.45
CA SER A 198 7.76 -7.32 -3.01
C SER A 198 8.89 -6.70 -2.18
N THR A 199 8.84 -6.87 -0.85
CA THR A 199 9.94 -6.44 0.04
C THR A 199 11.25 -7.15 -0.29
N LEU A 200 11.22 -8.49 -0.42
CA LEU A 200 12.42 -9.23 -0.77
C LEU A 200 12.88 -8.97 -2.20
N ASP A 201 11.95 -8.77 -3.14
CA ASP A 201 12.28 -8.35 -4.51
C ASP A 201 13.04 -7.01 -4.50
N GLY A 202 12.56 -6.01 -3.75
CA GLY A 202 13.22 -4.73 -3.61
C GLY A 202 14.63 -4.83 -3.00
N ILE A 203 14.78 -5.64 -1.94
CA ILE A 203 16.08 -5.89 -1.30
C ILE A 203 17.05 -6.54 -2.29
N ILE A 204 16.62 -7.56 -3.02
CA ILE A 204 17.46 -8.28 -3.98
C ILE A 204 17.84 -7.36 -5.14
N ARG A 205 16.92 -6.62 -5.72
CA ARG A 205 17.22 -5.67 -6.81
C ARG A 205 18.20 -4.58 -6.38
N ALA A 206 18.02 -4.02 -5.18
CA ALA A 206 18.91 -2.97 -4.67
C ALA A 206 20.32 -3.49 -4.37
N THR A 207 20.45 -4.71 -3.86
CA THR A 207 21.72 -5.20 -3.27
C THR A 207 22.37 -6.36 -4.03
N ASN A 208 21.57 -7.24 -4.64
CA ASN A 208 21.99 -8.55 -5.16
C ASN A 208 22.64 -9.44 -4.08
N VAL A 209 22.26 -9.27 -2.80
CA VAL A 209 22.80 -10.05 -1.69
C VAL A 209 22.18 -11.44 -1.63
N LEU A 210 22.99 -12.45 -1.32
CA LEU A 210 22.47 -13.80 -1.04
C LEU A 210 21.80 -13.79 0.33
N LEU A 211 20.49 -14.12 0.38
CA LEU A 211 19.70 -14.16 1.61
C LEU A 211 19.90 -15.46 2.40
N ALA A 212 20.21 -16.55 1.70
CA ALA A 212 20.42 -17.85 2.36
C ALA A 212 21.59 -17.76 3.37
N GLY A 213 21.35 -18.27 4.57
CA GLY A 213 22.31 -18.25 5.67
C GLY A 213 22.42 -16.92 6.43
N LYS A 214 21.81 -15.82 5.92
CA LYS A 214 21.77 -14.52 6.61
C LYS A 214 20.81 -14.55 7.79
N THR A 215 21.16 -13.84 8.85
CA THR A 215 20.24 -13.53 9.94
C THR A 215 19.40 -12.32 9.54
N ILE A 216 18.11 -12.54 9.35
CA ILE A 216 17.16 -11.51 8.89
C ILE A 216 16.23 -11.15 10.05
N VAL A 217 16.29 -9.90 10.49
CA VAL A 217 15.44 -9.37 11.54
C VAL A 217 14.22 -8.70 10.91
N VAL A 218 13.02 -9.21 11.21
CA VAL A 218 11.76 -8.61 10.80
C VAL A 218 11.14 -7.95 12.03
N ALA A 219 11.03 -6.63 12.00
CA ALA A 219 10.42 -5.86 13.09
C ALA A 219 8.94 -5.64 12.80
N GLY A 220 8.11 -6.29 13.63
CA GLY A 220 6.65 -6.36 13.50
C GLY A 220 6.17 -7.71 12.98
N TYR A 221 5.05 -8.22 13.55
CA TYR A 221 4.42 -9.49 13.15
C TYR A 221 2.93 -9.32 12.86
N GLY A 222 2.54 -8.17 12.33
CA GLY A 222 1.26 -7.96 11.65
C GLY A 222 1.23 -8.71 10.29
N TRP A 223 0.24 -8.47 9.45
CA TRP A 223 0.11 -9.18 8.18
C TRP A 223 1.35 -9.03 7.27
N CYS A 224 1.90 -7.80 7.18
CA CYS A 224 3.13 -7.55 6.42
C CYS A 224 4.32 -8.31 7.00
N GLY A 225 4.49 -8.26 8.32
CA GLY A 225 5.58 -8.96 9.01
C GLY A 225 5.52 -10.48 8.87
N LYS A 226 4.33 -11.08 9.00
CA LYS A 226 4.10 -12.50 8.75
C LYS A 226 4.52 -12.91 7.34
N GLY A 227 4.06 -12.15 6.33
CA GLY A 227 4.41 -12.42 4.95
C GLY A 227 5.90 -12.30 4.68
N THR A 228 6.52 -11.24 5.19
CA THR A 228 7.97 -10.96 5.04
C THR A 228 8.80 -12.04 5.72
N ALA A 229 8.49 -12.40 6.97
CA ALA A 229 9.20 -13.45 7.71
C ALA A 229 9.09 -14.81 7.01
N LEU A 230 7.89 -15.17 6.53
CA LEU A 230 7.67 -16.41 5.80
C LEU A 230 8.49 -16.48 4.50
N ARG A 231 8.51 -15.39 3.73
CA ARG A 231 9.27 -15.34 2.47
C ARG A 231 10.78 -15.34 2.71
N ALA A 232 11.26 -14.59 3.72
CA ALA A 232 12.67 -14.58 4.10
C ALA A 232 13.16 -15.97 4.52
N ARG A 233 12.37 -16.70 5.31
CA ARG A 233 12.64 -18.11 5.66
C ARG A 233 12.64 -19.01 4.42
N GLY A 234 11.66 -18.83 3.54
CA GLY A 234 11.58 -19.60 2.27
C GLY A 234 12.79 -19.39 1.35
N MET A 235 13.49 -18.27 1.48
CA MET A 235 14.74 -17.99 0.76
C MET A 235 16.00 -18.43 1.55
N GLY A 236 15.84 -19.22 2.59
CA GLY A 236 16.96 -19.79 3.38
C GLY A 236 17.52 -18.84 4.45
N GLY A 237 16.85 -17.75 4.75
CA GLY A 237 17.24 -16.83 5.83
C GLY A 237 16.94 -17.40 7.22
N ASN A 238 17.81 -17.08 8.19
CA ASN A 238 17.56 -17.34 9.61
C ASN A 238 16.79 -16.16 10.19
N VAL A 239 15.46 -16.31 10.31
CA VAL A 239 14.58 -15.19 10.66
C VAL A 239 14.48 -15.01 12.16
N ILE A 240 14.65 -13.78 12.64
CA ILE A 240 14.32 -13.29 13.98
C ILE A 240 13.18 -12.28 13.83
N VAL A 241 12.15 -12.42 14.65
CA VAL A 241 11.05 -11.45 14.73
C VAL A 241 11.22 -10.60 15.99
N THR A 242 10.96 -9.30 15.86
CA THR A 242 10.80 -8.40 17.02
C THR A 242 9.38 -7.89 17.06
N GLU A 243 8.72 -7.93 18.23
CA GLU A 243 7.32 -7.56 18.38
C GLU A 243 7.08 -6.96 19.77
N VAL A 244 6.05 -6.10 19.88
CA VAL A 244 5.63 -5.48 21.14
C VAL A 244 4.28 -6.04 21.65
N ASP A 245 3.47 -6.57 20.73
CA ASP A 245 2.21 -7.22 21.06
C ASP A 245 2.48 -8.67 21.50
N PRO A 246 2.11 -9.05 22.74
CA PRO A 246 2.41 -10.39 23.25
C PRO A 246 1.67 -11.50 22.47
N VAL A 247 0.49 -11.24 21.93
CA VAL A 247 -0.27 -12.24 21.16
C VAL A 247 0.43 -12.51 19.83
N ARG A 248 0.85 -11.47 19.12
CA ARG A 248 1.61 -11.61 17.88
C ARG A 248 2.99 -12.24 18.11
N ALA A 249 3.63 -11.94 19.24
CA ALA A 249 4.90 -12.56 19.60
C ALA A 249 4.76 -14.08 19.83
N ILE A 250 3.66 -14.52 20.52
CA ILE A 250 3.33 -15.94 20.68
C ILE A 250 3.07 -16.58 19.31
N GLU A 251 2.29 -15.94 18.45
CA GLU A 251 2.00 -16.43 17.11
C GLU A 251 3.30 -16.61 16.29
N ALA A 252 4.19 -15.62 16.29
CA ALA A 252 5.49 -15.72 15.63
C ALA A 252 6.31 -16.91 16.15
N SER A 253 6.29 -17.14 17.45
CA SER A 253 6.99 -18.29 18.08
C SER A 253 6.36 -19.63 17.66
N MET A 254 5.03 -19.72 17.58
CA MET A 254 4.32 -20.92 17.13
C MET A 254 4.53 -21.20 15.64
N ASP A 255 4.70 -20.13 14.83
CA ASP A 255 5.07 -20.24 13.42
C ASP A 255 6.55 -20.67 13.22
N GLY A 256 7.28 -20.89 14.32
CA GLY A 256 8.65 -21.40 14.33
C GLY A 256 9.71 -20.32 14.12
N PHE A 257 9.40 -19.06 14.39
CA PHE A 257 10.37 -17.98 14.39
C PHE A 257 10.95 -17.73 15.77
N ARG A 258 12.22 -17.35 15.81
CA ARG A 258 12.84 -16.86 17.03
C ARG A 258 12.37 -15.45 17.32
N VAL A 259 11.80 -15.20 18.49
CA VAL A 259 11.35 -13.87 18.92
C VAL A 259 12.33 -13.29 19.93
N LEU A 260 12.82 -12.08 19.68
CA LEU A 260 13.79 -11.39 20.52
C LEU A 260 13.47 -9.89 20.63
N PRO A 261 13.85 -9.21 21.72
CA PRO A 261 13.89 -7.74 21.75
C PRO A 261 14.86 -7.19 20.71
N MET A 262 14.57 -6.02 20.13
CA MET A 262 15.42 -5.39 19.10
C MET A 262 16.86 -5.17 19.59
N ALA A 263 17.07 -4.79 20.86
CA ALA A 263 18.42 -4.60 21.43
C ALA A 263 19.30 -5.85 21.34
N VAL A 264 18.69 -7.05 21.42
CA VAL A 264 19.40 -8.32 21.25
C VAL A 264 19.53 -8.68 19.77
N ALA A 265 18.45 -8.52 19.00
CA ALA A 265 18.41 -8.82 17.57
C ALA A 265 19.41 -7.96 16.78
N ALA A 266 19.62 -6.70 17.19
CA ALA A 266 20.57 -5.77 16.56
C ALA A 266 22.00 -6.30 16.51
N GLN A 267 22.44 -7.04 17.53
CA GLN A 267 23.79 -7.65 17.58
C GLN A 267 23.95 -8.85 16.65
N MET A 268 22.85 -9.44 16.20
CA MET A 268 22.84 -10.71 15.46
C MET A 268 22.47 -10.55 13.98
N GLY A 269 21.70 -9.51 13.65
CA GLY A 269 21.15 -9.31 12.31
C GLY A 269 22.21 -8.94 11.27
N ASP A 270 22.05 -9.47 10.07
CA ASP A 270 22.75 -9.04 8.86
C ASP A 270 21.87 -8.13 8.01
N LEU A 271 20.55 -8.35 8.06
CA LEU A 271 19.52 -7.58 7.37
C LEU A 271 18.37 -7.29 8.33
N PHE A 272 17.92 -6.05 8.35
CA PHE A 272 16.81 -5.55 9.18
C PHE A 272 15.71 -4.99 8.29
N ILE A 273 14.48 -5.45 8.50
CA ILE A 273 13.28 -5.03 7.75
C ILE A 273 12.23 -4.54 8.75
N THR A 274 11.88 -3.26 8.69
CA THR A 274 10.82 -2.69 9.54
C THR A 274 9.47 -2.71 8.80
N VAL A 275 8.42 -3.18 9.49
CA VAL A 275 7.04 -3.32 8.96
C VAL A 275 6.00 -3.10 10.06
N THR A 276 6.23 -2.14 10.95
CA THR A 276 5.40 -1.94 12.15
C THR A 276 4.34 -0.86 11.99
N GLY A 277 4.55 0.09 11.07
CA GLY A 277 3.76 1.32 10.98
C GLY A 277 3.98 2.26 12.17
N ASN A 278 5.02 2.06 12.98
CA ASN A 278 5.34 2.88 14.15
C ASN A 278 6.59 3.73 13.90
N LYS A 279 6.93 4.56 14.86
CA LYS A 279 8.05 5.51 14.76
C LYS A 279 9.29 4.98 15.50
N HIS A 280 10.49 5.22 14.92
CA HIS A 280 11.79 4.97 15.54
C HIS A 280 11.94 3.55 16.11
N VAL A 281 11.59 2.56 15.31
CA VAL A 281 11.72 1.13 15.64
C VAL A 281 13.21 0.75 15.69
N ILE A 282 14.00 1.30 14.77
CA ILE A 282 15.47 1.22 14.81
C ILE A 282 16.02 2.61 15.18
N ARG A 283 16.77 2.66 16.30
CA ARG A 283 17.28 3.87 16.94
C ARG A 283 18.82 3.83 17.07
N ALA A 284 19.40 4.91 17.61
CA ALA A 284 20.85 5.08 17.77
C ALA A 284 21.54 3.87 18.41
N GLU A 285 21.02 3.41 19.55
CA GLU A 285 21.59 2.26 20.29
C GLU A 285 21.59 0.96 19.48
N HIS A 286 20.63 0.81 18.56
CA HIS A 286 20.57 -0.35 17.69
C HIS A 286 21.64 -0.27 16.59
N PHE A 287 21.84 0.91 15.97
CA PHE A 287 22.90 1.10 14.98
C PHE A 287 24.30 0.87 15.57
N GLU A 288 24.55 1.30 16.80
CA GLU A 288 25.83 1.04 17.49
C GLU A 288 26.08 -0.45 17.70
N ALA A 289 25.02 -1.20 18.04
CA ALA A 289 25.09 -2.64 18.30
C ALA A 289 25.22 -3.49 17.03
N MET A 290 24.78 -3.00 15.88
CA MET A 290 24.78 -3.74 14.62
C MET A 290 26.16 -4.22 14.20
N LYS A 291 26.21 -5.27 13.41
CA LYS A 291 27.41 -5.73 12.71
C LYS A 291 27.90 -4.70 11.71
N ASP A 292 29.18 -4.70 11.42
CA ASP A 292 29.72 -3.93 10.29
C ASP A 292 29.09 -4.41 8.97
N GLY A 293 28.61 -3.46 8.17
CA GLY A 293 27.94 -3.76 6.91
C GLY A 293 26.49 -4.26 7.04
N ALA A 294 25.88 -4.16 8.23
CA ALA A 294 24.45 -4.49 8.39
C ALA A 294 23.58 -3.67 7.45
N ILE A 295 22.59 -4.33 6.84
CA ILE A 295 21.65 -3.71 5.89
C ILE A 295 20.35 -3.41 6.63
N VAL A 296 19.81 -2.21 6.45
CA VAL A 296 18.57 -1.75 7.06
C VAL A 296 17.65 -1.24 5.97
N CYS A 297 16.40 -1.70 5.98
CA CYS A 297 15.36 -1.23 5.07
C CYS A 297 14.01 -1.16 5.76
N ASN A 298 13.12 -0.37 5.17
CA ASN A 298 11.74 -0.21 5.61
C ASN A 298 10.78 -0.75 4.53
N SER A 299 9.75 -1.43 4.96
CA SER A 299 8.60 -1.82 4.14
C SER A 299 7.27 -1.39 4.79
N GLY A 300 7.35 -0.53 5.82
CA GLY A 300 6.20 0.20 6.33
C GLY A 300 5.95 1.46 5.51
N HIS A 301 4.75 2.02 5.64
CA HIS A 301 4.27 3.09 4.75
C HIS A 301 5.13 4.36 4.81
N PHE A 302 5.50 4.83 5.99
CA PHE A 302 6.31 6.04 6.18
C PHE A 302 7.78 5.72 6.52
N ASP A 303 8.68 6.62 6.16
CA ASP A 303 10.13 6.54 6.39
C ASP A 303 10.58 6.80 7.85
N ILE A 304 9.62 6.90 8.77
CA ILE A 304 9.87 7.24 10.19
C ILE A 304 10.20 6.03 11.08
N GLU A 305 10.08 4.79 10.57
CA GLU A 305 10.39 3.59 11.36
C GLU A 305 11.88 3.47 11.68
N ILE A 306 12.73 3.99 10.78
CA ILE A 306 14.17 4.04 10.95
C ILE A 306 14.56 5.47 11.34
N ASP A 307 15.23 5.65 12.49
CA ASP A 307 15.69 6.96 12.93
C ASP A 307 16.92 7.41 12.13
N LEU A 308 16.68 7.81 10.87
CA LEU A 308 17.75 8.31 9.99
C LEU A 308 18.40 9.59 10.51
N LYS A 309 17.71 10.39 11.32
CA LYS A 309 18.29 11.58 11.93
C LYS A 309 19.36 11.19 12.95
N ALA A 310 19.07 10.22 13.81
CA ALA A 310 20.04 9.69 14.75
C ALA A 310 21.19 8.99 14.00
N LEU A 311 20.92 8.20 12.96
CA LEU A 311 21.96 7.58 12.14
C LEU A 311 22.90 8.62 11.53
N LYS A 312 22.38 9.67 10.90
CA LYS A 312 23.18 10.78 10.34
C LYS A 312 24.04 11.48 11.38
N ALA A 313 23.53 11.68 12.61
CA ALA A 313 24.28 12.31 13.71
C ALA A 313 25.50 11.49 14.19
N MET A 314 25.45 10.14 14.03
CA MET A 314 26.57 9.25 14.40
C MET A 314 27.48 8.91 13.20
N THR A 315 27.23 9.46 12.03
CA THR A 315 27.93 9.15 10.79
C THR A 315 29.05 10.17 10.52
N THR A 316 30.15 9.70 9.97
CA THR A 316 31.28 10.53 9.49
C THR A 316 31.23 10.75 7.98
N GLU A 317 30.66 9.80 7.23
CA GLU A 317 30.58 9.83 5.77
C GLU A 317 29.33 9.06 5.30
N VAL A 318 28.64 9.61 4.31
CA VAL A 318 27.55 8.93 3.59
C VAL A 318 27.97 8.78 2.14
N LYS A 319 27.87 7.57 1.60
CA LYS A 319 28.24 7.27 0.23
C LYS A 319 27.14 6.46 -0.45
N GLN A 320 26.64 6.92 -1.59
CA GLN A 320 25.81 6.08 -2.46
C GLN A 320 26.71 5.01 -3.11
N VAL A 321 26.41 3.73 -2.83
CA VAL A 321 27.21 2.59 -3.31
C VAL A 321 26.54 1.84 -4.45
N ARG A 322 25.21 1.92 -4.56
CA ARG A 322 24.37 1.41 -5.65
C ARG A 322 23.11 2.26 -5.76
N ASN A 323 22.32 2.08 -6.82
CA ASN A 323 20.99 2.65 -6.89
C ASN A 323 20.17 2.21 -5.66
N PHE A 324 19.51 3.16 -5.01
CA PHE A 324 18.70 2.93 -3.79
C PHE A 324 19.47 2.37 -2.59
N THR A 325 20.80 2.50 -2.55
CA THR A 325 21.65 1.91 -1.52
C THR A 325 22.71 2.92 -1.05
N GLU A 326 22.58 3.38 0.18
CA GLU A 326 23.48 4.32 0.82
C GLU A 326 24.26 3.65 1.97
N GLN A 327 25.56 3.84 2.01
CA GLN A 327 26.42 3.39 3.11
C GLN A 327 26.74 4.55 4.03
N TYR A 328 26.45 4.36 5.31
CA TYR A 328 26.71 5.29 6.40
C TYR A 328 27.90 4.81 7.21
N ARG A 329 29.03 5.50 7.15
CA ARG A 329 30.22 5.22 7.93
C ARG A 329 30.08 5.81 9.31
N LEU A 330 29.98 4.99 10.35
CA LEU A 330 29.79 5.43 11.73
C LEU A 330 31.12 5.89 12.38
N LYS A 331 31.01 6.75 13.40
CA LYS A 331 32.16 7.23 14.20
C LYS A 331 32.93 6.10 14.88
N ASN A 332 32.29 4.98 15.18
CA ASN A 332 32.95 3.78 15.75
C ASN A 332 33.69 2.91 14.73
N GLY A 333 33.75 3.33 13.46
CA GLY A 333 34.44 2.62 12.39
C GLY A 333 33.61 1.58 11.64
N LYS A 334 32.43 1.19 12.12
CA LYS A 334 31.51 0.32 11.41
C LYS A 334 30.73 1.07 10.31
N SER A 335 30.09 0.33 9.45
CA SER A 335 29.17 0.86 8.44
C SER A 335 27.78 0.25 8.57
N VAL A 336 26.75 1.04 8.31
CA VAL A 336 25.37 0.58 8.15
C VAL A 336 24.92 0.96 6.74
N VAL A 337 24.24 0.06 6.07
CA VAL A 337 23.72 0.26 4.72
C VAL A 337 22.21 0.48 4.79
N VAL A 338 21.72 1.60 4.27
CA VAL A 338 20.30 1.92 4.22
C VAL A 338 19.79 1.77 2.79
N LEU A 339 18.66 1.10 2.62
CA LEU A 339 18.03 0.92 1.33
C LEU A 339 16.85 1.88 1.16
N GLY A 340 16.67 2.42 -0.06
CA GLY A 340 15.52 3.24 -0.44
C GLY A 340 15.34 4.50 0.40
N GLU A 341 16.43 5.06 0.94
CA GLU A 341 16.39 6.24 1.82
C GLU A 341 15.49 6.04 3.06
N GLY A 342 15.30 4.79 3.50
CA GLY A 342 14.37 4.42 4.58
C GLY A 342 12.90 4.40 4.18
N ARG A 343 12.55 4.67 2.93
CA ARG A 343 11.18 4.58 2.37
C ARG A 343 10.85 3.15 1.98
N LEU A 344 9.62 2.91 1.53
CA LEU A 344 9.14 1.58 1.10
C LEU A 344 10.07 0.97 0.05
N ILE A 345 10.86 -0.02 0.47
CA ILE A 345 11.86 -0.65 -0.42
C ILE A 345 11.22 -1.37 -1.61
N ASN A 346 10.03 -1.94 -1.43
CA ASN A 346 9.28 -2.65 -2.45
C ASN A 346 8.81 -1.76 -3.62
N LEU A 347 8.68 -0.46 -3.39
CA LEU A 347 8.27 0.51 -4.41
C LEU A 347 9.44 1.40 -4.86
N ALA A 348 10.40 1.68 -3.96
CA ALA A 348 11.59 2.45 -4.32
C ALA A 348 12.47 1.69 -5.31
N ALA A 349 12.76 0.42 -5.02
CA ALA A 349 13.71 -0.40 -5.77
C ALA A 349 13.08 -1.54 -6.60
N ALA A 350 11.80 -1.84 -6.41
CA ALA A 350 11.06 -2.86 -7.17
C ALA A 350 9.77 -2.29 -7.75
N GLU A 351 8.85 -3.16 -8.15
CA GLU A 351 7.64 -2.79 -8.89
C GLU A 351 6.39 -2.68 -8.01
N GLY A 352 6.52 -2.94 -6.70
CA GLY A 352 5.40 -2.99 -5.78
C GLY A 352 4.79 -4.39 -5.66
N HIS A 353 3.55 -4.45 -5.20
CA HIS A 353 2.86 -5.72 -4.98
C HIS A 353 2.44 -6.37 -6.30
N PRO A 354 2.46 -7.72 -6.38
CA PRO A 354 2.05 -8.45 -7.58
C PRO A 354 0.59 -8.16 -7.97
N SER A 355 0.34 -8.05 -9.27
CA SER A 355 -0.98 -7.74 -9.83
C SER A 355 -2.09 -8.69 -9.36
N ALA A 356 -1.76 -9.97 -9.14
CA ALA A 356 -2.72 -10.98 -8.70
C ALA A 356 -3.33 -10.71 -7.31
N VAL A 357 -2.61 -10.03 -6.40
CA VAL A 357 -3.15 -9.62 -5.09
C VAL A 357 -3.80 -8.24 -5.17
N MET A 358 -3.21 -7.31 -5.94
CA MET A 358 -3.78 -5.97 -6.14
C MET A 358 -5.11 -5.99 -6.89
N ASP A 359 -5.38 -7.03 -7.67
CA ASP A 359 -6.67 -7.30 -8.30
C ASP A 359 -7.83 -7.26 -7.29
N MET A 360 -7.65 -7.88 -6.12
CA MET A 360 -8.68 -7.91 -5.06
C MET A 360 -8.69 -6.61 -4.26
N SER A 361 -7.54 -6.03 -3.94
CA SER A 361 -7.46 -4.74 -3.24
C SER A 361 -8.16 -3.64 -4.02
N PHE A 362 -7.88 -3.54 -5.32
CA PHE A 362 -8.47 -2.51 -6.16
C PHE A 362 -9.91 -2.82 -6.58
N ALA A 363 -10.33 -4.09 -6.57
CA ALA A 363 -11.74 -4.44 -6.63
C ALA A 363 -12.50 -3.88 -5.41
N ASN A 364 -11.95 -4.02 -4.21
CA ASN A 364 -12.51 -3.42 -3.00
C ASN A 364 -12.60 -1.88 -3.11
N GLN A 365 -11.54 -1.21 -3.60
CA GLN A 365 -11.55 0.25 -3.78
C GLN A 365 -12.66 0.69 -4.75
N ALA A 366 -12.75 0.04 -5.90
CA ALA A 366 -13.75 0.37 -6.92
C ALA A 366 -15.18 0.17 -6.40
N LEU A 367 -15.46 -0.96 -5.73
CA LEU A 367 -16.77 -1.26 -5.17
C LEU A 367 -17.10 -0.41 -3.94
N ALA A 368 -16.10 -0.01 -3.14
CA ALA A 368 -16.29 0.93 -2.04
C ALA A 368 -16.71 2.31 -2.53
N CYS A 369 -16.12 2.80 -3.64
CA CYS A 369 -16.57 4.04 -4.27
C CYS A 369 -18.03 3.96 -4.75
N GLU A 370 -18.42 2.87 -5.40
CA GLU A 370 -19.80 2.61 -5.80
C GLU A 370 -20.74 2.56 -4.57
N TYR A 371 -20.30 1.89 -3.49
CA TYR A 371 -21.07 1.79 -2.26
C TYR A 371 -21.30 3.16 -1.60
N LEU A 372 -20.29 4.02 -1.55
CA LEU A 372 -20.41 5.39 -1.06
C LEU A 372 -21.45 6.19 -1.85
N VAL A 373 -21.44 6.10 -3.19
CA VAL A 373 -22.43 6.81 -4.03
C VAL A 373 -23.84 6.29 -3.80
N LYS A 374 -24.05 4.96 -3.78
CA LYS A 374 -25.36 4.32 -3.53
C LYS A 374 -25.92 4.65 -2.14
N ASN A 375 -25.05 4.94 -1.18
CA ASN A 375 -25.43 5.24 0.20
C ASN A 375 -25.19 6.70 0.60
N LYS A 376 -25.08 7.59 -0.39
CA LYS A 376 -24.90 9.04 -0.14
C LYS A 376 -25.99 9.56 0.81
N GLY A 377 -25.57 10.20 1.90
CA GLY A 377 -26.45 10.76 2.93
C GLY A 377 -27.06 9.72 3.89
N LYS A 378 -26.74 8.43 3.77
CA LYS A 378 -27.23 7.38 4.70
C LYS A 378 -26.16 6.92 5.69
N LEU A 379 -24.89 6.99 5.33
CA LEU A 379 -23.79 6.62 6.19
C LEU A 379 -23.49 7.74 7.19
N GLN A 380 -23.28 7.37 8.45
CA GLN A 380 -22.87 8.32 9.47
C GLN A 380 -21.39 8.65 9.32
N PRO A 381 -20.93 9.82 9.81
CA PRO A 381 -19.50 10.11 9.90
C PRO A 381 -18.75 9.02 10.68
N GLY A 382 -17.53 8.68 10.24
CA GLY A 382 -16.67 7.70 10.89
C GLY A 382 -16.17 6.60 9.96
N LEU A 383 -15.48 5.61 10.53
CA LEU A 383 -14.97 4.47 9.79
C LEU A 383 -16.02 3.39 9.61
N HIS A 384 -16.12 2.88 8.38
CA HIS A 384 -17.00 1.80 7.99
C HIS A 384 -16.20 0.67 7.38
N SER A 385 -16.47 -0.57 7.78
CA SER A 385 -15.93 -1.75 7.13
C SER A 385 -16.54 -1.93 5.74
N ILE A 386 -15.81 -2.59 4.85
CA ILE A 386 -16.39 -3.09 3.58
C ILE A 386 -17.51 -4.08 3.93
N PRO A 387 -18.70 -3.96 3.30
CA PRO A 387 -19.77 -4.92 3.53
C PRO A 387 -19.32 -6.35 3.22
N ALA A 388 -19.68 -7.28 4.11
CA ALA A 388 -19.23 -8.68 3.98
C ALA A 388 -19.67 -9.35 2.66
N GLU A 389 -20.82 -8.93 2.13
CA GLU A 389 -21.30 -9.40 0.82
C GLU A 389 -20.42 -8.91 -0.34
N VAL A 390 -19.86 -7.69 -0.26
CA VAL A 390 -18.92 -7.15 -1.25
C VAL A 390 -17.60 -7.94 -1.22
N ASP A 391 -17.06 -8.15 -0.03
CA ASP A 391 -15.80 -8.88 0.16
C ASP A 391 -15.93 -10.34 -0.32
N ARG A 392 -17.03 -11.02 0.03
CA ARG A 392 -17.32 -12.38 -0.45
C ARG A 392 -17.51 -12.46 -1.96
N GLU A 393 -18.12 -11.45 -2.58
CA GLU A 393 -18.30 -11.42 -4.03
C GLU A 393 -16.95 -11.30 -4.74
N ILE A 394 -16.02 -10.47 -4.23
CA ILE A 394 -14.65 -10.37 -4.74
C ILE A 394 -13.95 -11.73 -4.65
N ALA A 395 -14.05 -12.42 -3.50
CA ALA A 395 -13.48 -13.74 -3.32
C ALA A 395 -14.05 -14.77 -4.31
N ARG A 396 -15.39 -14.75 -4.52
CA ARG A 396 -16.07 -15.61 -5.47
C ARG A 396 -15.59 -15.39 -6.91
N LEU A 397 -15.50 -14.13 -7.33
CA LEU A 397 -14.99 -13.76 -8.66
C LEU A 397 -13.54 -14.19 -8.85
N LYS A 398 -12.72 -14.07 -7.79
CA LYS A 398 -11.31 -14.50 -7.83
C LYS A 398 -11.20 -16.01 -7.97
N LEU A 399 -11.93 -16.81 -7.21
CA LEU A 399 -11.98 -18.26 -7.32
C LEU A 399 -12.43 -18.71 -8.71
N GLN A 400 -13.48 -18.07 -9.24
CA GLN A 400 -13.95 -18.32 -10.60
C GLN A 400 -12.86 -18.07 -11.64
N ALA A 401 -12.16 -16.93 -11.53
CA ALA A 401 -11.07 -16.59 -12.45
C ALA A 401 -9.88 -17.56 -12.35
N MET A 402 -9.64 -18.14 -11.18
CA MET A 402 -8.61 -19.16 -10.93
C MET A 402 -9.05 -20.57 -11.36
N GLY A 403 -10.32 -20.75 -11.77
CA GLY A 403 -10.86 -22.08 -12.10
C GLY A 403 -11.01 -22.99 -10.87
N ILE A 404 -11.14 -22.43 -9.68
CA ILE A 404 -11.24 -23.18 -8.41
C ILE A 404 -12.72 -23.30 -8.03
N ALA A 405 -13.18 -24.55 -7.87
CA ALA A 405 -14.48 -24.85 -7.29
C ALA A 405 -14.32 -25.19 -5.80
N ILE A 406 -15.29 -24.78 -5.00
CA ILE A 406 -15.37 -25.10 -3.57
C ILE A 406 -16.69 -25.77 -3.25
N ASP A 407 -16.76 -26.45 -2.10
CA ASP A 407 -17.99 -27.08 -1.63
C ASP A 407 -19.09 -26.05 -1.34
N THR A 408 -20.34 -26.52 -1.45
CA THR A 408 -21.54 -25.77 -1.04
C THR A 408 -22.23 -26.50 0.08
N LEU A 409 -22.71 -25.76 1.07
CA LEU A 409 -23.44 -26.36 2.19
C LEU A 409 -24.75 -26.99 1.69
N THR A 410 -25.07 -28.18 2.21
CA THR A 410 -26.38 -28.79 2.01
C THR A 410 -27.44 -28.02 2.81
N SER A 411 -28.73 -28.23 2.49
CA SER A 411 -29.81 -27.58 3.22
C SER A 411 -29.79 -27.96 4.72
N GLU A 412 -29.46 -29.22 5.04
CA GLU A 412 -29.33 -29.69 6.41
C GLU A 412 -28.18 -28.99 7.17
N GLN A 413 -27.03 -28.77 6.51
CA GLN A 413 -25.90 -28.04 7.09
C GLN A 413 -26.25 -26.55 7.32
N VAL A 414 -26.98 -25.93 6.41
CA VAL A 414 -27.45 -24.54 6.56
C VAL A 414 -28.45 -24.46 7.73
N GLU A 415 -29.38 -25.42 7.85
CA GLU A 415 -30.34 -25.46 8.96
C GLU A 415 -29.62 -25.65 10.31
N TYR A 416 -28.66 -26.58 10.38
CA TYR A 416 -27.83 -26.80 11.57
C TYR A 416 -27.09 -25.53 12.03
N MET A 417 -26.46 -24.80 11.09
CA MET A 417 -25.72 -23.58 11.42
C MET A 417 -26.60 -22.42 11.89
N ASN A 418 -27.89 -22.44 11.53
CA ASN A 418 -28.87 -21.40 11.92
C ASN A 418 -29.78 -21.84 13.10
N SER A 419 -29.56 -23.04 13.67
CA SER A 419 -30.34 -23.59 14.78
C SER A 419 -29.45 -23.79 16.00
N TRP A 420 -29.97 -23.45 17.16
CA TRP A 420 -29.36 -23.76 18.46
C TRP A 420 -29.90 -25.07 19.09
N THR A 421 -30.90 -25.69 18.45
CA THR A 421 -31.61 -26.87 18.99
C THR A 421 -30.94 -28.18 18.61
N SER A 422 -30.02 -28.17 17.67
CA SER A 422 -29.26 -29.33 17.22
C SER A 422 -27.87 -29.32 17.86
N GLY A 423 -27.58 -30.28 18.73
CA GLY A 423 -26.28 -30.44 19.36
C GLY A 423 -26.22 -31.77 20.11
N THR A 424 -25.05 -32.21 20.51
CA THR A 424 -24.81 -33.42 21.33
C THR A 424 -24.91 -33.09 22.79
#